data_9661bdef52392228654c18cb81d6eb78
#
_entry.id   9661bdef52392228654c18cb81d6eb78
#
_cell.length_a   1.000
_cell.length_b   1.000
_cell.length_c   1.000
_cell.angle_alpha   90.00
_cell.angle_beta   90.00
_cell.angle_gamma   90.00
#
_symmetry.space_group_name_H-M   'P 1'
#
loop_
_entity.id
_entity.type
_entity.pdbx_description
1 polymer ?
#
loop_
_entity_poly.entity_id
_entity_poly.type
_entity_poly.pdbx_seq_one_letter_code
_entity_poly.pdbx_strand_id
1 'polypeptide(L)'
;MPVDTQQIISEADKLGSLVAQHPAVEKYKQAQKAVTEDPDASRTMAEFERQMETLVRQESSGMPVTDAQRQALESLQSRIVSNIKVKALNMAQVEFIDLLRKVNQTIQAKVVDLAPGGRSVRG
;
A
#
# COMPACT_ATOMS: atom_id res chain seq x y z
N MET A 1 18.90 -11.67 -30.77
CA MET A 1 17.47 -12.08 -30.75
C MET A 1 16.67 -11.15 -29.88
N PRO A 2 15.59 -10.64 -30.40
CA PRO A 2 14.73 -9.83 -29.54
C PRO A 2 14.07 -10.68 -28.48
N VAL A 3 13.87 -10.07 -27.33
CA VAL A 3 13.20 -10.70 -26.20
C VAL A 3 11.72 -10.42 -26.34
N ASP A 4 10.87 -11.43 -26.17
CA ASP A 4 9.44 -11.19 -26.24
C ASP A 4 8.86 -10.94 -24.85
N THR A 5 7.60 -10.51 -24.82
CA THR A 5 6.92 -10.17 -23.59
C THR A 5 6.87 -11.37 -22.64
N GLN A 6 6.65 -12.55 -23.18
CA GLN A 6 6.54 -13.74 -22.36
C GLN A 6 7.84 -14.06 -21.62
N GLN A 7 8.97 -13.83 -22.25
CA GLN A 7 10.26 -14.02 -21.59
C GLN A 7 10.42 -13.06 -20.42
N ILE A 8 10.01 -11.81 -20.62
CA ILE A 8 10.08 -10.82 -19.55
C ILE A 8 9.18 -11.20 -18.38
N ILE A 9 7.96 -11.61 -18.70
CA ILE A 9 7.02 -12.00 -17.65
C ILE A 9 7.51 -13.24 -16.89
N SER A 10 8.13 -14.17 -17.59
CA SER A 10 8.69 -15.35 -16.96
C SER A 10 9.80 -14.99 -15.97
N GLU A 11 10.68 -14.05 -16.36
CA GLU A 11 11.72 -13.60 -15.46
C GLU A 11 11.14 -12.79 -14.29
N ALA A 12 10.11 -12.02 -14.55
CA ALA A 12 9.43 -11.27 -13.50
C ALA A 12 8.80 -12.21 -12.46
N ASP A 13 8.26 -13.32 -12.93
CA ASP A 13 7.68 -14.32 -12.03
C ASP A 13 8.75 -14.91 -11.10
N LYS A 14 9.92 -15.20 -11.64
CA LYS A 14 11.03 -15.67 -10.85
C LYS A 14 11.46 -14.64 -9.83
N LEU A 15 11.54 -13.39 -10.26
CA LEU A 15 11.90 -12.29 -9.37
C LEU A 15 10.86 -12.15 -8.27
N GLY A 16 9.58 -12.28 -8.62
CA GLY A 16 8.50 -12.21 -7.64
C GLY A 16 8.64 -13.26 -6.56
N SER A 17 9.00 -14.49 -6.96
CA SER A 17 9.21 -15.55 -6.00
C SER A 17 10.36 -15.25 -5.06
N LEU A 18 11.41 -14.63 -5.59
CA LEU A 18 12.56 -14.26 -4.79
C LEU A 18 12.20 -13.12 -3.82
N VAL A 19 11.48 -12.13 -4.31
CA VAL A 19 11.03 -11.02 -3.48
C VAL A 19 10.15 -11.54 -2.34
N ALA A 20 9.29 -12.51 -2.63
CA ALA A 20 8.39 -13.06 -1.62
C ALA A 20 9.14 -13.73 -0.46
N GLN A 21 10.39 -14.09 -0.66
CA GLN A 21 11.20 -14.71 0.40
C GLN A 21 11.95 -13.69 1.24
N HIS A 22 11.88 -12.42 0.88
CA HIS A 22 12.58 -11.38 1.62
C HIS A 22 11.91 -11.15 2.99
N PRO A 23 12.70 -10.94 4.04
CA PRO A 23 12.14 -10.72 5.39
C PRO A 23 11.12 -9.58 5.46
N ALA A 24 11.28 -8.53 4.66
CA ALA A 24 10.33 -7.42 4.66
C ALA A 24 8.94 -7.86 4.19
N VAL A 25 8.89 -8.79 3.23
CA VAL A 25 7.61 -9.29 2.74
C VAL A 25 6.96 -10.20 3.78
N GLU A 26 7.75 -11.06 4.39
CA GLU A 26 7.26 -11.95 5.44
C GLU A 26 6.71 -11.14 6.61
N LYS A 27 7.43 -10.12 7.02
CA LYS A 27 7.01 -9.25 8.10
C LYS A 27 5.70 -8.56 7.77
N TYR A 28 5.56 -8.09 6.54
CA TYR A 28 4.35 -7.43 6.09
C TYR A 28 3.15 -8.39 6.14
N LYS A 29 3.35 -9.62 5.65
CA LYS A 29 2.27 -10.62 5.68
C LYS A 29 1.84 -10.94 7.10
N GLN A 30 2.81 -11.12 8.00
CA GLN A 30 2.51 -11.40 9.39
C GLN A 30 1.80 -10.25 10.07
N ALA A 31 2.20 -9.02 9.75
CA ALA A 31 1.56 -7.84 10.33
C ALA A 31 0.13 -7.70 9.83
N GLN A 32 -0.12 -7.99 8.55
CA GLN A 32 -1.48 -7.97 8.01
C GLN A 32 -2.35 -9.00 8.71
N LYS A 33 -1.82 -10.18 8.91
CA LYS A 33 -2.57 -11.24 9.58
C LYS A 33 -2.90 -10.83 11.01
N ALA A 34 -1.94 -10.22 11.71
CA ALA A 34 -2.16 -9.79 13.09
C ALA A 34 -3.29 -8.76 13.19
N VAL A 35 -3.36 -7.83 12.24
CA VAL A 35 -4.43 -6.84 12.22
C VAL A 35 -5.77 -7.50 11.90
N THR A 36 -5.78 -8.37 10.91
CA THR A 36 -7.01 -9.05 10.50
C THR A 36 -7.59 -9.90 11.62
N GLU A 37 -6.72 -10.52 12.42
CA GLU A 37 -7.15 -11.39 13.51
C GLU A 37 -7.41 -10.64 14.81
N ASP A 38 -7.10 -9.36 14.87
CA ASP A 38 -7.36 -8.56 16.05
C ASP A 38 -8.79 -8.00 15.96
N PRO A 39 -9.71 -8.45 16.85
CA PRO A 39 -11.10 -8.01 16.74
C PRO A 39 -11.29 -6.51 16.88
N ASP A 40 -10.50 -5.87 17.73
CA ASP A 40 -10.61 -4.43 17.92
C ASP A 40 -10.18 -3.66 16.69
N ALA A 41 -9.00 -3.98 16.13
CA ALA A 41 -8.51 -3.31 14.94
C ALA A 41 -9.45 -3.56 13.75
N SER A 42 -9.86 -4.80 13.58
CA SER A 42 -10.71 -5.19 12.46
C SER A 42 -12.04 -4.46 12.49
N ARG A 43 -12.65 -4.39 13.67
CA ARG A 43 -13.94 -3.72 13.83
C ARG A 43 -13.82 -2.21 13.61
N THR A 44 -12.78 -1.62 14.18
CA THR A 44 -12.57 -0.19 14.04
C THR A 44 -12.31 0.20 12.60
N MET A 45 -11.52 -0.58 11.88
CA MET A 45 -11.25 -0.31 10.48
C MET A 45 -12.48 -0.48 9.60
N ALA A 46 -13.30 -1.50 9.90
CA ALA A 46 -14.55 -1.69 9.16
C ALA A 46 -15.50 -0.52 9.37
N GLU A 47 -15.56 -0.02 10.59
CA GLU A 47 -16.41 1.12 10.90
C GLU A 47 -15.91 2.38 10.19
N PHE A 48 -14.60 2.57 10.16
CA PHE A 48 -14.00 3.71 9.47
C PHE A 48 -14.35 3.67 7.98
N GLU A 49 -14.21 2.51 7.34
CA GLU A 49 -14.54 2.37 5.93
C GLU A 49 -16.01 2.65 5.65
N ARG A 50 -16.89 2.19 6.54
CA ARG A 50 -18.31 2.44 6.38
C ARG A 50 -18.63 3.92 6.48
N GLN A 51 -17.99 4.62 7.42
CA GLN A 51 -18.17 6.04 7.55
C GLN A 51 -17.67 6.80 6.32
N MET A 52 -16.52 6.38 5.79
CA MET A 52 -15.98 6.99 4.59
C MET A 52 -16.90 6.81 3.39
N GLU A 53 -17.47 5.62 3.24
CA GLU A 53 -18.42 5.36 2.17
C GLU A 53 -19.65 6.26 2.28
N THR A 54 -20.13 6.44 3.49
CA THR A 54 -21.27 7.31 3.73
C THR A 54 -20.94 8.75 3.31
N LEU A 55 -19.75 9.22 3.66
CA LEU A 55 -19.34 10.58 3.30
C LEU A 55 -19.22 10.76 1.79
N VAL A 56 -18.68 9.75 1.11
CA VAL A 56 -18.57 9.81 -0.34
C VAL A 56 -19.95 9.89 -0.98
N ARG A 57 -20.90 9.12 -0.47
CA ARG A 57 -22.27 9.16 -1.00
C ARG A 57 -22.94 10.51 -0.73
N GLN A 58 -22.69 11.08 0.45
CA GLN A 58 -23.22 12.39 0.76
C GLN A 58 -22.68 13.46 -0.18
N GLU A 59 -21.39 13.42 -0.43
CA GLU A 59 -20.76 14.35 -1.37
C GLU A 59 -21.35 14.23 -2.75
N SER A 60 -21.56 13.01 -3.20
CA SER A 60 -22.15 12.78 -4.51
C SER A 60 -23.57 13.30 -4.62
N SER A 61 -24.29 13.31 -3.51
CA SER A 61 -25.66 13.78 -3.45
C SER A 61 -25.76 15.28 -3.15
N GLY A 62 -24.64 15.93 -2.90
CA GLY A 62 -24.64 17.35 -2.55
C GLY A 62 -25.00 17.63 -1.11
N MET A 63 -25.05 16.61 -0.27
CA MET A 63 -25.36 16.80 1.14
C MET A 63 -24.11 17.18 1.92
N PRO A 64 -24.20 18.15 2.83
CA PRO A 64 -23.03 18.55 3.60
C PRO A 64 -22.66 17.51 4.66
N VAL A 65 -21.36 17.45 4.96
CA VAL A 65 -20.84 16.62 6.02
C VAL A 65 -21.06 17.37 7.34
N THR A 66 -21.65 16.68 8.33
CA THR A 66 -21.93 17.31 9.62
C THR A 66 -20.70 17.28 10.51
N ASP A 67 -20.69 18.15 11.52
CA ASP A 67 -19.63 18.16 12.51
C ASP A 67 -19.57 16.84 13.27
N ALA A 68 -20.73 16.27 13.59
CA ALA A 68 -20.78 14.99 14.28
C ALA A 68 -20.11 13.88 13.46
N GLN A 69 -20.35 13.89 12.15
CA GLN A 69 -19.72 12.92 11.26
C GLN A 69 -18.22 13.10 11.22
N ARG A 70 -17.78 14.35 11.16
CA ARG A 70 -16.36 14.64 11.13
C ARG A 70 -15.66 14.19 12.40
N GLN A 71 -16.29 14.45 13.55
CA GLN A 71 -15.75 14.06 14.85
C GLN A 71 -15.71 12.54 15.00
N ALA A 72 -16.77 11.87 14.54
CA ALA A 72 -16.80 10.41 14.57
C ALA A 72 -15.66 9.80 13.76
N LEU A 73 -15.41 10.36 12.59
CA LEU A 73 -14.36 9.89 11.72
C LEU A 73 -12.98 10.12 12.34
N GLU A 74 -12.78 11.30 12.92
CA GLU A 74 -11.52 11.61 13.59
C GLU A 74 -11.25 10.67 14.76
N SER A 75 -12.30 10.36 15.52
CA SER A 75 -12.18 9.44 16.65
C SER A 75 -11.77 8.05 16.18
N LEU A 76 -12.41 7.57 15.10
CA LEU A 76 -12.06 6.27 14.55
C LEU A 76 -10.63 6.25 14.02
N GLN A 77 -10.23 7.30 13.33
CA GLN A 77 -8.89 7.40 12.81
C GLN A 77 -7.86 7.40 13.94
N SER A 78 -8.15 8.11 15.01
CA SER A 78 -7.27 8.16 16.16
C SER A 78 -7.10 6.79 16.80
N ARG A 79 -8.19 6.03 16.89
CA ARG A 79 -8.15 4.67 17.44
C ARG A 79 -7.35 3.74 16.55
N ILE A 80 -7.50 3.90 15.24
CA ILE A 80 -6.76 3.07 14.29
C ILE A 80 -5.25 3.33 14.41
N VAL A 81 -4.86 4.61 14.36
CA VAL A 81 -3.43 4.93 14.35
C VAL A 81 -2.75 4.65 15.68
N SER A 82 -3.52 4.57 16.77
CA SER A 82 -2.93 4.25 18.07
C SER A 82 -2.92 2.75 18.36
N ASN A 83 -3.56 1.94 17.51
CA ASN A 83 -3.53 0.50 17.67
C ASN A 83 -2.13 -0.03 17.37
N ILE A 84 -1.57 -0.78 18.31
CA ILE A 84 -0.19 -1.22 18.20
C ILE A 84 0.05 -2.16 17.00
N LYS A 85 -0.94 -2.97 16.67
CA LYS A 85 -0.81 -3.89 15.54
C LYS A 85 -0.91 -3.14 14.21
N VAL A 86 -1.75 -2.12 14.16
CA VAL A 86 -1.85 -1.26 12.98
C VAL A 86 -0.55 -0.49 12.78
N LYS A 87 0.05 0.00 13.86
CA LYS A 87 1.33 0.66 13.78
C LYS A 87 2.40 -0.26 13.20
N ALA A 88 2.43 -1.50 13.68
CA ALA A 88 3.39 -2.48 13.17
C ALA A 88 3.16 -2.76 11.68
N LEU A 89 1.91 -2.83 11.27
CA LEU A 89 1.58 -3.02 9.86
C LEU A 89 2.06 -1.85 9.01
N ASN A 90 1.85 -0.63 9.49
CA ASN A 90 2.29 0.55 8.76
C ASN A 90 3.80 0.58 8.59
N MET A 91 4.54 0.21 9.63
CA MET A 91 5.99 0.15 9.55
C MET A 91 6.46 -0.93 8.59
N ALA A 92 5.83 -2.10 8.64
CA ALA A 92 6.16 -3.19 7.74
C ALA A 92 5.83 -2.83 6.30
N GLN A 93 4.75 -2.09 6.10
CA GLN A 93 4.36 -1.64 4.77
C GLN A 93 5.39 -0.69 4.16
N VAL A 94 5.92 0.21 4.98
CA VAL A 94 6.96 1.13 4.50
C VAL A 94 8.18 0.35 4.02
N GLU A 95 8.61 -0.66 4.78
CA GLU A 95 9.75 -1.48 4.39
C GLU A 95 9.47 -2.25 3.10
N PHE A 96 8.27 -2.78 2.97
CA PHE A 96 7.86 -3.53 1.79
C PHE A 96 7.84 -2.64 0.55
N ILE A 97 7.25 -1.46 0.67
CA ILE A 97 7.19 -0.49 -0.42
C ILE A 97 8.59 -0.04 -0.81
N ASP A 98 9.46 0.16 0.18
CA ASP A 98 10.84 0.55 -0.10
C ASP A 98 11.56 -0.53 -0.91
N LEU A 99 11.33 -1.79 -0.57
CA LEU A 99 11.91 -2.90 -1.32
C LEU A 99 11.43 -2.88 -2.77
N LEU A 100 10.12 -2.75 -2.98
CA LEU A 100 9.56 -2.69 -4.33
C LEU A 100 10.10 -1.50 -5.11
N ARG A 101 10.23 -0.36 -4.44
CA ARG A 101 10.76 0.82 -5.08
C ARG A 101 12.18 0.59 -5.57
N LYS A 102 13.00 -0.06 -4.77
CA LYS A 102 14.38 -0.38 -5.17
C LYS A 102 14.42 -1.35 -6.33
N VAL A 103 13.53 -2.34 -6.34
CA VAL A 103 13.44 -3.26 -7.47
C VAL A 103 13.06 -2.51 -8.74
N ASN A 104 12.04 -1.67 -8.65
CA ASN A 104 11.59 -0.90 -9.80
C ASN A 104 12.65 0.06 -10.30
N GLN A 105 13.36 0.72 -9.40
CA GLN A 105 14.43 1.64 -9.76
C GLN A 105 15.57 0.90 -10.49
N THR A 106 15.86 -0.30 -10.04
CA THR A 106 16.90 -1.11 -10.68
C THR A 106 16.51 -1.48 -12.09
N ILE A 107 15.25 -1.84 -12.30
CA ILE A 107 14.74 -2.16 -13.62
C ILE A 107 14.76 -0.90 -14.51
N GLN A 108 14.25 0.19 -13.96
CA GLN A 108 14.16 1.44 -14.70
C GLN A 108 15.52 1.99 -15.09
N ALA A 109 16.53 1.77 -14.27
CA ALA A 109 17.87 2.25 -14.57
C ALA A 109 18.39 1.66 -15.87
N LYS A 110 18.02 0.42 -16.17
CA LYS A 110 18.42 -0.20 -17.44
C LYS A 110 17.71 0.42 -18.63
N VAL A 111 16.45 0.78 -18.44
CA VAL A 111 15.65 1.36 -19.51
C VAL A 111 16.01 2.81 -19.73
N VAL A 112 16.21 3.54 -18.65
CA VAL A 112 16.51 4.98 -18.71
C VAL A 112 17.84 5.25 -19.39
N ASP A 113 18.81 4.37 -19.17
CA ASP A 113 20.11 4.52 -19.81
C ASP A 113 20.00 4.53 -21.33
N LEU A 114 18.97 3.91 -21.88
CA LEU A 114 18.77 3.82 -23.31
C LEU A 114 17.93 4.96 -23.85
N ALA A 115 17.27 5.71 -23.01
CA ALA A 115 16.37 6.77 -23.45
C ALA A 115 17.08 8.11 -23.48
N PRO A 116 17.29 8.68 -24.65
CA PRO A 116 17.94 10.00 -24.74
C PRO A 116 17.08 11.01 -24.02
N GLY A 117 17.64 11.72 -23.11
CA GLY A 117 16.92 12.72 -22.37
C GLY A 117 16.03 12.17 -21.28
N GLY A 118 15.91 10.86 -21.21
CA GLY A 118 15.06 10.26 -20.20
C GLY A 118 15.48 10.62 -18.80
N ARG A 119 16.78 10.76 -18.60
CA ARG A 119 17.27 11.11 -17.33
C ARG A 119 16.93 12.50 -16.95
N SER A 120 16.95 13.40 -17.88
CA SER A 120 16.67 14.78 -17.58
C SER A 120 15.20 14.96 -17.22
N VAL A 121 14.35 14.12 -17.72
CA VAL A 121 12.94 14.19 -17.40
C VAL A 121 12.69 13.97 -15.93
N ARG A 122 13.48 13.13 -15.36
CA ARG A 122 13.32 12.87 -14.00
C ARG A 122 13.88 13.92 -13.22
N GLY A 123 14.70 14.66 -13.82
CA GLY A 123 15.24 15.84 -13.18
C GLY A 123 15.10 15.78 -11.79
#